data_61ea1c4c12e6b938cc77931ed57ab487
#
_entry.id   61ea1c4c12e6b938cc77931ed57ab487
#
_cell.length_a   1.000
_cell.length_b   1.000
_cell.length_c   1.000
_cell.angle_alpha   90.00
_cell.angle_beta   90.00
_cell.angle_gamma   90.00
#
_symmetry.space_group_name_H-M   'P 1'
#
loop_
_entity.id
_entity.type
_entity.pdbx_description
1 polymer ?
#
loop_
_entity_poly.entity_id
_entity_poly.type
_entity_poly.pdbx_seq_one_letter_code
_entity_poly.pdbx_strand_id
1 'polypeptide(L)'
;VVKPWLNDNIITINYIKQKNGGKHRAINKGIEAAKGDYFFIVDSDDFLPEDSLELVQQHIEGIKNDTTFAGVCGTKCYPNNQRVGGAFPYEILDTDSVSFRIVHKIKGDMAEVWKTSVLKEFPFPEFEGEKFVTEAVVWNKIAKKYKLRYFNKNIYICEYLDDGLTKNIRRHHRNSPKASQLFYSEIIKDNRFDKITRIKSAINFW
;
A
#
# COMPACT_ATOMS: atom_id res chain seq x y z
N VAL A 1 -12.72 -20.61 -3.82
CA VAL A 1 -12.54 -20.11 -2.45
C VAL A 1 -13.69 -19.18 -2.06
N VAL A 2 -14.01 -18.12 -2.84
CA VAL A 2 -15.01 -17.09 -2.48
C VAL A 2 -16.48 -17.51 -2.67
N LYS A 3 -16.76 -18.54 -3.47
CA LYS A 3 -18.14 -18.96 -3.80
C LYS A 3 -19.05 -19.24 -2.58
N PRO A 4 -18.59 -19.90 -1.52
CA PRO A 4 -19.42 -20.10 -0.33
C PRO A 4 -19.85 -18.78 0.30
N TRP A 5 -18.96 -17.81 0.42
CA TRP A 5 -19.22 -16.52 1.07
C TRP A 5 -20.22 -15.64 0.32
N LEU A 6 -20.37 -15.83 -1.01
CA LEU A 6 -21.35 -15.09 -1.81
C LEU A 6 -22.80 -15.36 -1.38
N ASN A 7 -23.05 -16.48 -0.70
CA ASN A 7 -24.38 -16.91 -0.28
C ASN A 7 -24.67 -16.61 1.21
N ASP A 8 -23.64 -16.29 1.99
CA ASP A 8 -23.75 -16.16 3.45
C ASP A 8 -24.41 -14.84 3.90
N ASN A 9 -24.51 -13.84 3.02
CA ASN A 9 -25.12 -12.53 3.26
C ASN A 9 -24.62 -11.76 4.52
N ILE A 10 -23.46 -12.15 5.06
CA ILE A 10 -22.85 -11.50 6.24
C ILE A 10 -22.26 -10.15 5.83
N ILE A 11 -21.61 -10.11 4.66
CA ILE A 11 -21.06 -8.89 4.05
C ILE A 11 -21.43 -8.84 2.57
N THR A 12 -21.49 -7.65 2.00
CA THR A 12 -21.69 -7.49 0.55
C THR A 12 -20.41 -7.84 -0.20
N ILE A 13 -20.43 -8.89 -1.01
CA ILE A 13 -19.27 -9.33 -1.82
C ILE A 13 -19.53 -9.03 -3.29
N ASN A 14 -18.63 -8.24 -3.90
CA ASN A 14 -18.60 -8.03 -5.34
C ASN A 14 -17.41 -8.79 -5.93
N TYR A 15 -17.68 -9.97 -6.51
CA TYR A 15 -16.63 -10.82 -7.08
C TYR A 15 -16.32 -10.45 -8.53
N ILE A 16 -15.10 -9.98 -8.78
CA ILE A 16 -14.60 -9.60 -10.11
C ILE A 16 -13.51 -10.58 -10.54
N LYS A 17 -13.76 -11.36 -11.59
CA LYS A 17 -12.77 -12.24 -12.22
C LYS A 17 -12.20 -11.57 -13.46
N GLN A 18 -10.86 -11.49 -13.55
CA GLN A 18 -10.16 -10.95 -14.72
C GLN A 18 -8.95 -11.81 -15.08
N LYS A 19 -8.42 -11.60 -16.30
CA LYS A 19 -7.15 -12.21 -16.72
C LYS A 19 -6.02 -11.67 -15.82
N ASN A 20 -5.09 -12.55 -15.41
CA ASN A 20 -3.93 -12.12 -14.62
C ASN A 20 -3.10 -11.07 -15.37
N GLY A 21 -3.20 -9.85 -14.94
CA GLY A 21 -2.46 -8.70 -15.45
C GLY A 21 -1.54 -8.04 -14.39
N GLY A 22 -1.41 -8.66 -13.20
CA GLY A 22 -0.67 -8.13 -12.05
C GLY A 22 -1.57 -7.46 -11.00
N LYS A 23 -1.05 -7.38 -9.77
CA LYS A 23 -1.77 -6.85 -8.58
C LYS A 23 -2.33 -5.44 -8.83
N HIS A 24 -1.55 -4.54 -9.42
CA HIS A 24 -1.92 -3.16 -9.68
C HIS A 24 -3.20 -3.02 -10.52
N ARG A 25 -3.41 -3.89 -11.54
CA ARG A 25 -4.64 -3.89 -12.34
C ARG A 25 -5.85 -4.39 -11.55
N ALA A 26 -5.64 -5.36 -10.66
CA ALA A 26 -6.70 -5.82 -9.77
C ALA A 26 -7.10 -4.73 -8.77
N ILE A 27 -6.11 -3.99 -8.23
CA ILE A 27 -6.36 -2.84 -7.36
C ILE A 27 -7.15 -1.75 -8.11
N ASN A 28 -6.75 -1.37 -9.33
CA ASN A 28 -7.48 -0.39 -10.14
C ASN A 28 -8.95 -0.79 -10.34
N LYS A 29 -9.19 -2.08 -10.68
CA LYS A 29 -10.56 -2.60 -10.81
C LYS A 29 -11.34 -2.57 -9.50
N GLY A 30 -10.68 -2.87 -8.39
CA GLY A 30 -11.29 -2.76 -7.06
C GLY A 30 -11.66 -1.32 -6.72
N ILE A 31 -10.77 -0.36 -6.99
CA ILE A 31 -11.00 1.08 -6.76
C ILE A 31 -12.15 1.60 -7.64
N GLU A 32 -12.23 1.19 -8.90
CA GLU A 32 -13.32 1.54 -9.82
C GLU A 32 -14.67 1.07 -9.28
N ALA A 33 -14.72 -0.17 -8.77
CA ALA A 33 -15.92 -0.79 -8.24
C ALA A 33 -16.29 -0.35 -6.80
N ALA A 34 -15.34 0.26 -6.08
CA ALA A 34 -15.51 0.63 -4.67
C ALA A 34 -16.60 1.69 -4.47
N LYS A 35 -17.51 1.42 -3.52
CA LYS A 35 -18.59 2.31 -3.09
C LYS A 35 -18.38 2.88 -1.70
N GLY A 36 -17.50 2.27 -0.87
CA GLY A 36 -17.17 2.73 0.45
C GLY A 36 -16.26 3.96 0.43
N ASP A 37 -16.29 4.75 1.49
CA ASP A 37 -15.47 5.95 1.64
C ASP A 37 -13.98 5.61 1.78
N TYR A 38 -13.67 4.43 2.30
CA TYR A 38 -12.31 3.94 2.51
C TYR A 38 -12.09 2.62 1.79
N PHE A 39 -10.85 2.40 1.36
CA PHE A 39 -10.38 1.24 0.62
C PHE A 39 -9.20 0.60 1.34
N PHE A 40 -9.35 -0.65 1.74
CA PHE A 40 -8.32 -1.43 2.40
C PHE A 40 -7.90 -2.61 1.50
N ILE A 41 -6.63 -2.69 1.16
CA ILE A 41 -6.08 -3.78 0.34
C ILE A 41 -5.68 -4.92 1.28
N VAL A 42 -6.32 -6.09 1.10
CA VAL A 42 -5.96 -7.31 1.82
C VAL A 42 -5.59 -8.37 0.78
N ASP A 43 -4.38 -8.90 0.87
CA ASP A 43 -3.90 -9.95 -0.01
C ASP A 43 -4.57 -11.28 0.34
N SER A 44 -4.71 -12.19 -0.63
CA SER A 44 -5.51 -13.44 -0.49
C SER A 44 -4.90 -14.49 0.43
N ASP A 45 -3.66 -14.32 0.80
CA ASP A 45 -2.84 -15.16 1.68
C ASP A 45 -2.62 -14.54 3.07
N ASP A 46 -3.23 -13.37 3.31
CA ASP A 46 -3.12 -12.60 4.54
C ASP A 46 -4.47 -12.49 5.27
N PHE A 47 -4.46 -12.05 6.53
CA PHE A 47 -5.69 -11.86 7.33
C PHE A 47 -5.62 -10.61 8.22
N LEU A 48 -6.79 -10.23 8.72
CA LEU A 48 -6.93 -9.12 9.66
C LEU A 48 -7.16 -9.67 11.09
N PRO A 49 -6.48 -9.14 12.12
CA PRO A 49 -6.90 -9.32 13.50
C PRO A 49 -8.38 -8.94 13.72
N GLU A 50 -9.03 -9.52 14.71
CA GLU A 50 -10.47 -9.33 14.95
C GLU A 50 -10.84 -7.87 15.19
N ASP A 51 -9.99 -7.11 15.87
CA ASP A 51 -10.20 -5.69 16.21
C ASP A 51 -9.72 -4.69 15.14
N SER A 52 -9.20 -5.18 14.01
CA SER A 52 -8.56 -4.34 12.98
C SER A 52 -9.47 -3.24 12.45
N LEU A 53 -10.72 -3.58 12.11
CA LEU A 53 -11.64 -2.61 11.52
C LEU A 53 -12.12 -1.58 12.55
N GLU A 54 -12.25 -1.97 13.81
CA GLU A 54 -12.58 -1.06 14.91
C GLU A 54 -11.45 -0.04 15.13
N LEU A 55 -10.20 -0.51 15.20
CA LEU A 55 -9.01 0.34 15.31
C LEU A 55 -8.89 1.31 14.12
N VAL A 56 -9.09 0.81 12.90
CA VAL A 56 -9.10 1.62 11.68
C VAL A 56 -10.16 2.72 11.78
N GLN A 57 -11.40 2.37 12.15
CA GLN A 57 -12.48 3.34 12.28
C GLN A 57 -12.21 4.39 13.34
N GLN A 58 -11.66 4.02 14.48
CA GLN A 58 -11.28 4.95 15.54
C GLN A 58 -10.30 6.02 15.03
N HIS A 59 -9.28 5.62 14.26
CA HIS A 59 -8.31 6.55 13.70
C HIS A 59 -8.87 7.38 12.53
N ILE A 60 -9.79 6.84 11.74
CA ILE A 60 -10.53 7.56 10.70
C ILE A 60 -11.35 8.71 11.32
N GLU A 61 -12.08 8.46 12.42
CA GLU A 61 -12.86 9.48 13.10
C GLU A 61 -12.00 10.69 13.49
N GLY A 62 -10.75 10.45 13.90
CA GLY A 62 -9.82 11.51 14.25
C GLY A 62 -9.29 12.36 13.08
N ILE A 63 -9.54 11.97 11.83
CA ILE A 63 -9.07 12.68 10.63
C ILE A 63 -10.18 13.01 9.62
N LYS A 64 -11.41 12.59 9.86
CA LYS A 64 -12.48 12.62 8.84
C LYS A 64 -12.77 14.01 8.28
N ASN A 65 -12.61 15.05 9.09
CA ASN A 65 -12.86 16.45 8.73
C ASN A 65 -11.61 17.16 8.18
N ASP A 66 -10.44 16.50 8.16
CA ASP A 66 -9.20 17.08 7.64
C ASP A 66 -8.95 16.57 6.22
N THR A 67 -9.08 17.46 5.25
CA THR A 67 -8.91 17.15 3.83
C THR A 67 -7.45 16.92 3.43
N THR A 68 -6.49 17.21 4.32
CA THR A 68 -5.06 16.98 4.07
C THR A 68 -4.68 15.50 4.27
N PHE A 69 -5.55 14.69 4.86
CA PHE A 69 -5.31 13.26 5.02
C PHE A 69 -5.88 12.43 3.85
N ALA A 70 -5.04 11.53 3.33
CA ALA A 70 -5.42 10.50 2.37
C ALA A 70 -6.03 9.26 3.02
N GLY A 71 -5.85 9.07 4.33
CA GLY A 71 -6.31 7.89 5.05
C GLY A 71 -5.52 7.67 6.34
N VAL A 72 -5.57 6.42 6.81
CA VAL A 72 -4.88 5.97 8.02
C VAL A 72 -4.00 4.76 7.70
N CYS A 73 -3.05 4.43 8.57
CA CYS A 73 -2.09 3.37 8.34
C CYS A 73 -1.66 2.70 9.64
N GLY A 74 -2.02 1.44 9.82
CA GLY A 74 -1.56 0.63 10.94
C GLY A 74 -0.33 -0.20 10.62
N THR A 75 0.13 -0.98 11.59
CA THR A 75 1.27 -1.86 11.42
C THR A 75 0.85 -3.25 10.92
N LYS A 76 1.76 -3.89 10.17
CA LYS A 76 1.67 -5.33 9.87
C LYS A 76 2.47 -6.14 10.87
N CYS A 77 2.02 -7.35 11.15
CA CYS A 77 2.75 -8.30 11.99
C CYS A 77 2.78 -9.69 11.38
N TYR A 78 3.68 -10.52 11.90
CA TYR A 78 3.69 -11.96 11.68
C TYR A 78 2.63 -12.65 12.57
N PRO A 79 2.30 -13.94 12.32
CA PRO A 79 1.36 -14.68 13.16
C PRO A 79 1.73 -14.76 14.65
N ASN A 80 3.02 -14.60 14.97
CA ASN A 80 3.51 -14.51 16.35
C ASN A 80 3.36 -13.09 16.97
N ASN A 81 2.62 -12.21 16.31
CA ASN A 81 2.38 -10.81 16.67
C ASN A 81 3.63 -9.89 16.66
N GLN A 82 4.76 -10.38 16.16
CA GLN A 82 5.95 -9.55 15.98
C GLN A 82 5.75 -8.60 14.79
N ARG A 83 5.96 -7.29 15.01
CA ARG A 83 5.82 -6.28 13.97
C ARG A 83 6.81 -6.50 12.81
N VAL A 84 6.34 -6.36 11.58
CA VAL A 84 7.17 -6.36 10.38
C VAL A 84 8.02 -5.10 10.33
N GLY A 85 9.33 -5.26 10.15
CA GLY A 85 10.27 -4.13 10.00
C GLY A 85 10.80 -3.54 11.31
N GLY A 86 10.49 -4.13 12.46
CA GLY A 86 11.05 -3.77 13.76
C GLY A 86 10.29 -2.64 14.48
N ALA A 87 10.98 -1.77 15.22
CA ALA A 87 10.34 -0.79 16.09
C ALA A 87 9.57 0.32 15.33
N PHE A 88 8.45 0.73 15.91
CA PHE A 88 7.70 1.93 15.54
C PHE A 88 7.53 2.77 16.81
N PRO A 89 8.35 3.81 17.01
CA PRO A 89 8.48 4.49 18.29
C PRO A 89 7.39 5.53 18.58
N TYR A 90 6.42 5.66 17.70
CA TYR A 90 5.32 6.63 17.84
C TYR A 90 4.02 5.91 18.15
N GLU A 91 3.21 6.44 19.07
CA GLU A 91 1.82 6.02 19.24
C GLU A 91 0.99 6.41 18.01
N ILE A 92 1.10 7.69 17.63
CA ILE A 92 0.50 8.26 16.42
C ILE A 92 1.55 9.14 15.73
N LEU A 93 1.61 9.09 14.40
CA LEU A 93 2.47 9.92 13.58
C LEU A 93 1.71 10.38 12.33
N ASP A 94 1.43 11.68 12.23
CA ASP A 94 0.77 12.28 11.07
C ASP A 94 1.83 12.82 10.09
N THR A 95 2.10 12.09 9.01
CA THR A 95 3.13 12.43 8.02
C THR A 95 2.81 11.83 6.65
N ASP A 96 3.49 12.27 5.60
CA ASP A 96 3.42 11.64 4.29
C ASP A 96 4.28 10.37 4.20
N SER A 97 3.99 9.48 3.23
CA SER A 97 4.65 8.18 3.10
C SER A 97 6.14 8.27 2.77
N VAL A 98 6.61 9.33 2.13
CA VAL A 98 8.04 9.55 1.84
C VAL A 98 8.76 9.98 3.10
N SER A 99 8.24 10.98 3.82
CA SER A 99 8.80 11.45 5.10
C SER A 99 8.80 10.34 6.15
N PHE A 100 7.77 9.49 6.18
CA PHE A 100 7.71 8.30 7.03
C PHE A 100 8.95 7.40 6.85
N ARG A 101 9.38 7.18 5.61
CA ARG A 101 10.54 6.34 5.28
C ARG A 101 11.88 7.07 5.44
N ILE A 102 11.96 8.31 4.98
CA ILE A 102 13.24 9.02 4.84
C ILE A 102 13.59 9.82 6.11
N VAL A 103 12.61 10.54 6.67
CA VAL A 103 12.83 11.38 7.85
C VAL A 103 12.74 10.54 9.13
N HIS A 104 11.65 9.80 9.29
CA HIS A 104 11.40 8.99 10.49
C HIS A 104 12.09 7.62 10.46
N LYS A 105 12.64 7.21 9.30
CA LYS A 105 13.43 5.97 9.09
C LYS A 105 12.70 4.70 9.50
N ILE A 106 11.37 4.70 9.43
CA ILE A 106 10.55 3.54 9.76
C ILE A 106 10.63 2.51 8.64
N LYS A 107 10.93 1.26 9.00
CA LYS A 107 11.06 0.13 8.09
C LYS A 107 9.85 -0.80 8.17
N GLY A 108 9.79 -1.73 7.22
CA GLY A 108 8.76 -2.78 7.12
C GLY A 108 7.51 -2.31 6.36
N ASP A 109 6.76 -3.28 5.89
CA ASP A 109 5.50 -3.02 5.22
C ASP A 109 4.44 -2.53 6.23
N MET A 110 3.56 -1.69 5.76
CA MET A 110 2.50 -1.09 6.54
C MET A 110 1.15 -1.50 5.97
N ALA A 111 0.09 -1.28 6.72
CA ALA A 111 -1.28 -1.58 6.34
C ALA A 111 -2.03 -0.26 6.10
N GLU A 112 -1.97 0.22 4.86
CA GLU A 112 -2.60 1.47 4.46
C GLU A 112 -4.09 1.28 4.19
N VAL A 113 -4.90 2.15 4.76
CA VAL A 113 -6.34 2.29 4.50
C VAL A 113 -6.58 3.67 3.92
N TRP A 114 -6.90 3.72 2.65
CA TRP A 114 -6.97 4.95 1.87
C TRP A 114 -8.40 5.48 1.75
N LYS A 115 -8.57 6.79 1.69
CA LYS A 115 -9.81 7.38 1.17
C LYS A 115 -10.00 6.93 -0.29
N THR A 116 -11.12 6.33 -0.62
CA THR A 116 -11.43 5.85 -1.97
C THR A 116 -11.34 6.97 -3.02
N SER A 117 -11.76 8.17 -2.65
CA SER A 117 -11.66 9.36 -3.50
C SER A 117 -10.21 9.71 -3.87
N VAL A 118 -9.27 9.56 -2.92
CA VAL A 118 -7.84 9.80 -3.18
C VAL A 118 -7.28 8.74 -4.13
N LEU A 119 -7.58 7.45 -3.91
CA LEU A 119 -7.12 6.42 -4.84
C LEU A 119 -7.68 6.59 -6.27
N LYS A 120 -8.91 7.09 -6.41
CA LYS A 120 -9.48 7.44 -7.72
C LYS A 120 -8.77 8.60 -8.41
N GLU A 121 -8.18 9.54 -7.64
CA GLU A 121 -7.36 10.63 -8.16
C GLU A 121 -5.97 10.12 -8.63
N PHE A 122 -5.45 9.06 -8.03
CA PHE A 122 -4.11 8.51 -8.29
C PHE A 122 -4.15 7.03 -8.70
N PRO A 123 -4.71 6.68 -9.87
CA PRO A 123 -4.73 5.29 -10.32
C PRO A 123 -3.32 4.75 -10.58
N PHE A 124 -3.17 3.44 -10.41
CA PHE A 124 -1.93 2.76 -10.79
C PHE A 124 -1.70 2.85 -12.30
N PRO A 125 -0.48 3.19 -12.75
CA PRO A 125 -0.15 3.15 -14.17
C PRO A 125 -0.18 1.71 -14.69
N GLU A 126 -0.58 1.55 -15.95
CA GLU A 126 -0.61 0.26 -16.62
C GLU A 126 0.25 0.32 -17.88
N PHE A 127 1.12 -0.66 -18.05
CA PHE A 127 1.95 -0.80 -19.21
C PHE A 127 1.63 -2.12 -19.91
N GLU A 128 1.53 -2.08 -21.24
CA GLU A 128 1.27 -3.28 -22.03
C GLU A 128 2.41 -4.30 -21.84
N GLY A 129 2.05 -5.55 -21.63
CA GLY A 129 3.00 -6.66 -21.41
C GLY A 129 3.60 -6.72 -20.00
N GLU A 130 3.51 -5.67 -19.17
CA GLU A 130 4.07 -5.66 -17.81
C GLU A 130 3.02 -6.02 -16.76
N LYS A 131 3.42 -6.84 -15.79
CA LYS A 131 2.55 -7.35 -14.74
C LYS A 131 2.93 -6.89 -13.33
N PHE A 132 3.94 -6.03 -13.20
CA PHE A 132 4.39 -5.54 -11.91
C PHE A 132 4.55 -4.01 -11.95
N VAL A 133 3.88 -3.35 -11.03
CA VAL A 133 4.08 -1.95 -10.66
C VAL A 133 4.19 -1.92 -9.14
N THR A 134 5.28 -1.38 -8.61
CA THR A 134 5.41 -1.21 -7.16
C THR A 134 4.40 -0.18 -6.65
N GLU A 135 3.76 -0.48 -5.54
CA GLU A 135 2.78 0.42 -4.90
C GLU A 135 3.37 1.80 -4.57
N ALA A 136 4.67 1.85 -4.29
CA ALA A 136 5.39 3.09 -4.02
C ALA A 136 5.29 4.14 -5.15
N VAL A 137 5.04 3.74 -6.41
CA VAL A 137 4.79 4.68 -7.52
C VAL A 137 3.56 5.54 -7.22
N VAL A 138 2.52 4.96 -6.66
CA VAL A 138 1.28 5.69 -6.32
C VAL A 138 1.41 6.36 -4.96
N TRP A 139 1.94 5.66 -3.96
CA TRP A 139 2.10 6.21 -2.60
C TRP A 139 2.99 7.46 -2.59
N ASN A 140 4.08 7.49 -3.35
CA ASN A 140 4.97 8.65 -3.46
C ASN A 140 4.28 9.84 -4.17
N LYS A 141 3.37 9.59 -5.13
CA LYS A 141 2.57 10.63 -5.77
C LYS A 141 1.55 11.23 -4.80
N ILE A 142 0.82 10.38 -4.07
CA ILE A 142 -0.12 10.80 -3.03
C ILE A 142 0.59 11.63 -1.96
N ALA A 143 1.80 11.22 -1.55
CA ALA A 143 2.64 11.90 -0.57
C ALA A 143 3.06 13.33 -0.95
N LYS A 144 2.90 13.74 -2.20
CA LYS A 144 3.15 15.14 -2.62
C LYS A 144 2.01 16.08 -2.22
N LYS A 145 0.83 15.55 -1.93
CA LYS A 145 -0.39 16.32 -1.67
C LYS A 145 -1.03 16.00 -0.32
N TYR A 146 -0.88 14.77 0.14
CA TYR A 146 -1.58 14.25 1.30
C TYR A 146 -0.63 13.59 2.30
N LYS A 147 -1.07 13.54 3.56
CA LYS A 147 -0.47 12.75 4.65
C LYS A 147 -1.37 11.58 5.03
N LEU A 148 -0.80 10.63 5.79
CA LEU A 148 -1.51 9.55 6.46
C LEU A 148 -1.36 9.72 7.96
N ARG A 149 -2.35 9.24 8.72
CA ARG A 149 -2.20 8.99 10.16
C ARG A 149 -1.67 7.59 10.36
N TYR A 150 -0.41 7.48 10.73
CA TYR A 150 0.20 6.23 11.15
C TYR A 150 -0.07 6.00 12.63
N PHE A 151 -0.42 4.76 13.01
CA PHE A 151 -0.66 4.39 14.40
C PHE A 151 -0.05 3.02 14.72
N ASN A 152 0.41 2.85 15.97
CA ASN A 152 1.17 1.68 16.41
C ASN A 152 0.24 0.57 16.92
N LYS A 153 -0.61 0.04 16.05
CA LYS A 153 -1.43 -1.14 16.31
C LYS A 153 -1.34 -2.09 15.12
N ASN A 154 -1.20 -3.40 15.41
CA ASN A 154 -1.21 -4.42 14.36
C ASN A 154 -2.63 -4.62 13.87
N ILE A 155 -2.88 -4.25 12.61
CA ILE A 155 -4.18 -4.40 11.95
C ILE A 155 -4.14 -5.37 10.76
N TYR A 156 -3.01 -6.04 10.57
CA TYR A 156 -2.78 -6.89 9.41
C TYR A 156 -1.76 -7.98 9.77
N ILE A 157 -2.11 -9.24 9.51
CA ILE A 157 -1.23 -10.40 9.71
C ILE A 157 -0.77 -10.92 8.35
N CYS A 158 0.53 -11.00 8.14
CA CYS A 158 1.10 -11.51 6.90
C CYS A 158 2.23 -12.52 7.14
N GLU A 159 2.40 -13.41 6.18
CA GLU A 159 3.54 -14.32 6.10
C GLU A 159 4.31 -14.07 4.81
N TYR A 160 5.66 -13.94 4.92
CA TYR A 160 6.49 -13.82 3.73
C TYR A 160 6.84 -15.21 3.21
N LEU A 161 6.17 -15.60 2.14
CA LEU A 161 6.38 -16.86 1.46
C LEU A 161 7.66 -16.83 0.61
N ASP A 162 8.28 -18.00 0.44
CA ASP A 162 9.53 -18.14 -0.34
C ASP A 162 9.38 -17.78 -1.82
N ASP A 163 8.21 -17.95 -2.39
CA ASP A 163 7.83 -17.60 -3.75
C ASP A 163 7.12 -16.24 -3.87
N GLY A 164 6.97 -15.50 -2.76
CA GLY A 164 6.28 -14.22 -2.68
C GLY A 164 6.95 -13.09 -3.50
N LEU A 165 6.17 -12.05 -3.77
CA LEU A 165 6.60 -10.88 -4.56
C LEU A 165 7.83 -10.21 -3.95
N THR A 166 7.89 -10.08 -2.63
CA THR A 166 8.98 -9.41 -1.92
C THR A 166 10.33 -10.10 -2.14
N LYS A 167 10.38 -11.43 -2.09
CA LYS A 167 11.63 -12.19 -2.29
C LYS A 167 12.11 -12.12 -3.74
N ASN A 168 11.20 -11.95 -4.68
CA ASN A 168 11.46 -11.91 -6.13
C ASN A 168 11.46 -10.47 -6.70
N ILE A 169 11.54 -9.43 -5.88
CA ILE A 169 11.36 -8.03 -6.29
C ILE A 169 12.28 -7.61 -7.44
N ARG A 170 13.56 -8.02 -7.44
CA ARG A 170 14.50 -7.70 -8.52
C ARG A 170 14.09 -8.31 -9.87
N ARG A 171 13.55 -9.54 -9.84
CA ARG A 171 13.05 -10.22 -11.05
C ARG A 171 11.80 -9.52 -11.59
N HIS A 172 10.91 -9.06 -10.68
CA HIS A 172 9.71 -8.32 -11.06
C HIS A 172 10.06 -6.98 -11.71
N HIS A 173 11.01 -6.23 -11.16
CA HIS A 173 11.52 -5.00 -11.77
C HIS A 173 12.13 -5.25 -13.16
N ARG A 174 12.94 -6.30 -13.33
CA ARG A 174 13.53 -6.66 -14.61
C ARG A 174 12.48 -7.02 -15.68
N ASN A 175 11.41 -7.70 -15.27
CA ASN A 175 10.32 -8.11 -16.16
C ASN A 175 9.29 -6.99 -16.42
N SER A 176 9.44 -5.84 -15.75
CA SER A 176 8.57 -4.67 -15.90
C SER A 176 9.42 -3.40 -16.00
N PRO A 177 10.17 -3.23 -17.11
CA PRO A 177 11.14 -2.16 -17.26
C PRO A 177 10.50 -0.76 -17.30
N LYS A 178 9.37 -0.57 -17.97
CA LYS A 178 8.69 0.75 -18.03
C LYS A 178 8.18 1.20 -16.66
N ALA A 179 7.58 0.28 -15.91
CA ALA A 179 7.14 0.55 -14.53
C ALA A 179 8.34 0.85 -13.62
N SER A 180 9.45 0.12 -13.78
CA SER A 180 10.67 0.34 -13.01
C SER A 180 11.31 1.68 -13.35
N GLN A 181 11.40 2.04 -14.62
CA GLN A 181 11.88 3.36 -15.06
C GLN A 181 11.01 4.49 -14.49
N LEU A 182 9.69 4.34 -14.52
CA LEU A 182 8.80 5.32 -13.90
C LEU A 182 9.12 5.47 -12.41
N PHE A 183 9.20 4.37 -11.66
CA PHE A 183 9.51 4.38 -10.23
C PHE A 183 10.83 5.10 -9.92
N TYR A 184 11.92 4.72 -10.58
CA TYR A 184 13.23 5.34 -10.36
C TYR A 184 13.26 6.81 -10.80
N SER A 185 12.61 7.15 -11.93
CA SER A 185 12.55 8.53 -12.40
C SER A 185 11.83 9.46 -11.41
N GLU A 186 10.76 8.99 -10.77
CA GLU A 186 10.05 9.75 -9.72
C GLU A 186 10.96 9.99 -8.50
N ILE A 187 11.73 8.99 -8.06
CA ILE A 187 12.68 9.16 -6.95
C ILE A 187 13.79 10.14 -7.31
N ILE A 188 14.36 10.05 -8.52
CA ILE A 188 15.44 10.95 -8.98
C ILE A 188 14.98 12.41 -8.96
N LYS A 189 13.74 12.67 -9.37
CA LYS A 189 13.15 14.02 -9.47
C LYS A 189 12.68 14.59 -8.13
N ASP A 190 12.46 13.75 -7.13
CA ASP A 190 11.88 14.15 -5.85
C ASP A 190 12.97 14.52 -4.85
N ASN A 191 13.07 15.82 -4.52
CA ASN A 191 14.08 16.34 -3.62
C ASN A 191 13.91 15.94 -2.15
N ARG A 192 12.80 15.29 -1.77
CA ARG A 192 12.60 14.71 -0.44
C ARG A 192 13.51 13.51 -0.20
N PHE A 193 13.92 12.81 -1.26
CA PHE A 193 14.92 11.74 -1.18
C PHE A 193 16.33 12.32 -1.08
N ASP A 194 17.15 11.72 -0.22
CA ASP A 194 18.55 12.12 -0.09
C ASP A 194 19.35 11.85 -1.38
N LYS A 195 20.50 12.54 -1.51
CA LYS A 195 21.36 12.46 -2.70
C LYS A 195 21.81 11.04 -3.01
N ILE A 196 22.12 10.23 -1.98
CA ILE A 196 22.59 8.85 -2.15
C ILE A 196 21.49 7.98 -2.72
N THR A 197 20.28 8.08 -2.20
CA THR A 197 19.10 7.36 -2.69
C THR A 197 18.80 7.73 -4.14
N ARG A 198 18.87 9.01 -4.50
CA ARG A 198 18.67 9.49 -5.88
C ARG A 198 19.74 8.98 -6.84
N ILE A 199 21.02 8.96 -6.43
CA ILE A 199 22.13 8.40 -7.24
C ILE A 199 21.94 6.88 -7.44
N LYS A 200 21.62 6.12 -6.39
CA LYS A 200 21.32 4.68 -6.50
C LYS A 200 20.14 4.43 -7.44
N SER A 201 19.11 5.26 -7.38
CA SER A 201 17.97 5.18 -8.28
C SER A 201 18.33 5.48 -9.73
N ALA A 202 19.26 6.43 -9.97
CA ALA A 202 19.76 6.70 -11.31
C ALA A 202 20.55 5.51 -11.90
N ILE A 203 21.33 4.80 -11.07
CA ILE A 203 22.04 3.57 -11.51
C ILE A 203 21.04 2.45 -11.84
N ASN A 204 19.97 2.31 -11.08
CA ASN A 204 18.94 1.28 -11.31
C ASN A 204 17.96 1.65 -12.44
N PHE A 205 17.96 2.91 -12.90
CA PHE A 205 17.12 3.39 -13.99
C PHE A 205 17.61 2.89 -15.36
N TRP A 206 18.93 2.70 -15.52
CA TRP A 206 19.59 2.18 -16.73
C TRP A 206 19.77 0.67 -16.69
#